data_b4458c65d5efff344374fad04e1e91e0
#
_entry.id   b4458c65d5efff344374fad04e1e91e0
#
_cell.length_a   1.000
_cell.length_b   1.000
_cell.length_c   1.000
_cell.angle_alpha   90.00
_cell.angle_beta   90.00
_cell.angle_gamma   90.00
#
_symmetry.space_group_name_H-M   'P 1'
#
loop_
_entity.id
_entity.type
_entity.pdbx_description
1 polymer ?
#
loop_
_entity_poly.entity_id
_entity_poly.type
_entity_poly.pdbx_seq_one_letter_code
_entity_poly.pdbx_strand_id
1 'polypeptide(L)'
;MAKELVLYFSVYGTAKAVAEEIARQTGADLQEIVPAVPYDGDRGHYNDLARLAKKEHDEDQRPAIAGTVDVSGYDRIYLGYPMWWFTFPMIIYTLLESVDLKGKTIIPFNTHMGSGDGGTYETIRQLAPEATVLEGLPVEMSDAERGAEDAVAAWLRSLDR
;
A
#
# COMPACT_ATOMS: atom_id res chain seq x y z
N MET A 1 21.86 7.05 -9.23
CA MET A 1 21.10 6.98 -7.97
C MET A 1 19.73 6.37 -8.23
N ALA A 2 19.30 5.49 -7.35
CA ALA A 2 17.98 4.91 -7.46
C ALA A 2 16.91 5.98 -7.25
N LYS A 3 15.90 6.01 -8.11
CA LYS A 3 14.76 6.89 -7.93
C LYS A 3 13.65 6.12 -7.23
N GLU A 4 13.05 6.73 -6.22
CA GLU A 4 12.10 6.07 -5.32
C GLU A 4 10.72 6.73 -5.37
N LEU A 5 9.69 5.89 -5.31
CA LEU A 5 8.29 6.32 -5.30
C LEU A 5 7.60 5.67 -4.11
N VAL A 6 6.83 6.46 -3.36
CA VAL A 6 5.87 5.94 -2.39
C VAL A 6 4.49 5.96 -3.06
N LEU A 7 3.93 4.79 -3.26
CA LEU A 7 2.65 4.60 -3.93
C LEU A 7 1.68 3.97 -2.93
N TYR A 8 0.54 4.61 -2.66
CA TYR A 8 -0.34 4.15 -1.60
C TYR A 8 -1.82 4.30 -1.93
N PHE A 9 -2.62 3.45 -1.30
CA PHE A 9 -4.07 3.56 -1.27
C PHE A 9 -4.52 3.74 0.18
N SER A 10 -5.41 4.71 0.43
CA SER A 10 -5.92 4.98 1.78
C SER A 10 -7.33 5.55 1.69
N VAL A 11 -8.22 5.12 2.60
CA VAL A 11 -9.57 5.67 2.70
C VAL A 11 -9.68 6.59 3.91
N TYR A 12 -9.20 6.15 5.08
CA TYR A 12 -9.32 6.93 6.32
C TYR A 12 -8.09 7.75 6.66
N GLY A 13 -7.05 7.69 5.84
CA GLY A 13 -5.85 8.49 6.04
C GLY A 13 -4.75 7.81 6.87
N THR A 14 -4.93 6.59 7.36
CA THR A 14 -3.89 5.91 8.15
C THR A 14 -2.73 5.45 7.28
N ALA A 15 -3.01 4.77 6.16
CA ALA A 15 -1.95 4.38 5.22
C ALA A 15 -1.29 5.62 4.61
N LYS A 16 -2.08 6.68 4.35
CA LYS A 16 -1.56 7.95 3.88
C LYS A 16 -0.55 8.55 4.86
N ALA A 17 -0.86 8.55 6.16
CA ALA A 17 0.05 9.10 7.16
C ALA A 17 1.41 8.38 7.16
N VAL A 18 1.40 7.04 7.06
CA VAL A 18 2.64 6.26 6.97
C VAL A 18 3.37 6.56 5.66
N ALA A 19 2.64 6.65 4.55
CA ALA A 19 3.22 6.97 3.24
C ALA A 19 3.93 8.33 3.26
N GLU A 20 3.29 9.34 3.84
CA GLU A 20 3.88 10.68 3.96
C GLU A 20 5.13 10.66 4.82
N GLU A 21 5.13 9.87 5.90
CA GLU A 21 6.30 9.74 6.76
C GLU A 21 7.47 9.07 6.03
N ILE A 22 7.20 8.03 5.25
CA ILE A 22 8.24 7.38 4.44
C ILE A 22 8.82 8.38 3.43
N ALA A 23 7.97 9.12 2.73
CA ALA A 23 8.42 10.12 1.76
C ALA A 23 9.26 11.21 2.43
N ARG A 24 8.86 11.65 3.64
CA ARG A 24 9.59 12.66 4.38
C ARG A 24 11.00 12.16 4.75
N GLN A 25 11.12 10.92 5.19
CA GLN A 25 12.42 10.38 5.62
C GLN A 25 13.33 9.97 4.46
N THR A 26 12.77 9.60 3.32
CA THR A 26 13.54 9.11 2.17
C THR A 26 13.78 10.15 1.08
N GLY A 27 12.95 11.19 1.02
CA GLY A 27 12.94 12.12 -0.11
C GLY A 27 12.28 11.54 -1.37
N ALA A 28 11.63 10.39 -1.26
CA ALA A 28 10.94 9.75 -2.39
C ALA A 28 9.75 10.58 -2.88
N ASP A 29 9.43 10.43 -4.15
CA ASP A 29 8.18 10.99 -4.68
C ASP A 29 6.98 10.26 -4.07
N LEU A 30 5.84 10.93 -4.00
CA LEU A 30 4.64 10.42 -3.34
C LEU A 30 3.48 10.47 -4.32
N GLN A 31 2.78 9.35 -4.51
CA GLN A 31 1.59 9.28 -5.36
C GLN A 31 0.51 8.45 -4.71
N GLU A 32 -0.71 8.96 -4.73
CA GLU A 32 -1.89 8.23 -4.25
C GLU A 32 -2.48 7.38 -5.37
N ILE A 33 -2.90 6.15 -5.04
CA ILE A 33 -3.73 5.32 -5.91
C ILE A 33 -5.17 5.77 -5.69
N VAL A 34 -5.75 6.47 -6.68
CA VAL A 34 -7.09 7.04 -6.57
C VAL A 34 -8.07 6.12 -7.26
N PRO A 35 -9.09 5.59 -6.55
CA PRO A 35 -10.11 4.77 -7.21
C PRO A 35 -10.98 5.62 -8.12
N ALA A 36 -11.36 5.07 -9.29
CA ALA A 36 -12.23 5.76 -10.23
C ALA A 36 -13.61 6.03 -9.62
N VAL A 37 -14.08 5.11 -8.77
CA VAL A 37 -15.29 5.30 -7.96
C VAL A 37 -14.84 5.46 -6.51
N PRO A 38 -14.92 6.66 -5.92
CA PRO A 38 -14.42 6.89 -4.58
C PRO A 38 -15.13 6.05 -3.52
N TYR A 39 -14.35 5.62 -2.51
CA TYR A 39 -14.92 4.97 -1.33
C TYR A 39 -15.36 6.03 -0.33
N ASP A 40 -16.38 5.68 0.46
CA ASP A 40 -16.88 6.55 1.52
C ASP A 40 -15.89 6.57 2.68
N GLY A 41 -15.24 7.71 2.91
CA GLY A 41 -14.25 7.90 3.96
C GLY A 41 -14.84 8.29 5.32
N ASP A 42 -16.16 8.35 5.44
CA ASP A 42 -16.81 8.65 6.72
C ASP A 42 -16.74 7.43 7.64
N ARG A 43 -16.02 7.55 8.75
CA ARG A 43 -15.87 6.46 9.72
C ARG A 43 -17.20 6.05 10.36
N GLY A 44 -18.21 6.94 10.36
CA GLY A 44 -19.56 6.61 10.79
C GLY A 44 -20.26 5.62 9.87
N HIS A 45 -19.76 5.46 8.63
CA HIS A 45 -20.27 4.52 7.63
C HIS A 45 -19.36 3.30 7.46
N TYR A 46 -18.56 2.99 8.48
CA TYR A 46 -17.57 1.89 8.40
C TYR A 46 -18.22 0.57 7.97
N ASN A 47 -19.41 0.25 8.47
CA ASN A 47 -20.06 -1.01 8.11
C ASN A 47 -20.42 -1.08 6.64
N ASP A 48 -20.77 0.04 6.01
CA ASP A 48 -21.04 0.09 4.57
C ASP A 48 -19.78 -0.14 3.75
N LEU A 49 -18.67 0.48 4.16
CA LEU A 49 -17.37 0.24 3.51
C LEU A 49 -16.95 -1.22 3.67
N ALA A 50 -17.12 -1.79 4.86
CA ALA A 50 -16.75 -3.18 5.11
C ALA A 50 -17.55 -4.14 4.23
N ARG A 51 -18.85 -3.89 4.04
CA ARG A 51 -19.69 -4.70 3.16
C ARG A 51 -19.27 -4.59 1.69
N LEU A 52 -18.96 -3.38 1.24
CA LEU A 52 -18.48 -3.16 -0.13
C LEU A 52 -17.14 -3.84 -0.35
N ALA A 53 -16.21 -3.70 0.58
CA ALA A 53 -14.90 -4.33 0.50
C ALA A 53 -15.02 -5.85 0.46
N LYS A 54 -15.92 -6.42 1.26
CA LYS A 54 -16.18 -7.87 1.26
C LYS A 54 -16.74 -8.33 -0.08
N LYS A 55 -17.68 -7.58 -0.65
CA LYS A 55 -18.26 -7.88 -1.95
C LYS A 55 -17.20 -7.88 -3.03
N GLU A 56 -16.35 -6.85 -3.06
CA GLU A 56 -15.26 -6.78 -4.03
C GLU A 56 -14.32 -7.98 -3.90
N HIS A 57 -13.99 -8.35 -2.67
CA HIS A 57 -13.11 -9.47 -2.40
C HIS A 57 -13.76 -10.80 -2.82
N ASP A 58 -14.99 -11.05 -2.38
CA ASP A 58 -15.68 -12.32 -2.66
C ASP A 58 -15.95 -12.53 -4.15
N GLU A 59 -16.18 -11.44 -4.89
CA GLU A 59 -16.40 -11.46 -6.33
C GLU A 59 -15.12 -11.30 -7.15
N ASP A 60 -13.97 -11.23 -6.51
CA ASP A 60 -12.66 -11.03 -7.14
C ASP A 60 -12.67 -9.85 -8.11
N GLN A 61 -13.22 -8.73 -7.66
CA GLN A 61 -13.36 -7.53 -8.50
C GLN A 61 -12.02 -6.83 -8.72
N ARG A 62 -11.94 -6.08 -9.81
CA ARG A 62 -10.78 -5.23 -10.13
C ARG A 62 -11.23 -3.78 -10.22
N PRO A 63 -11.38 -3.08 -9.07
CA PRO A 63 -11.80 -1.68 -9.09
C PRO A 63 -10.84 -0.83 -9.93
N ALA A 64 -11.40 0.01 -10.79
CA ALA A 64 -10.59 0.83 -11.68
C ALA A 64 -9.88 1.95 -10.93
N ILE A 65 -8.68 2.30 -11.40
CA ILE A 65 -7.88 3.41 -10.86
C ILE A 65 -8.12 4.63 -11.74
N ALA A 66 -8.38 5.77 -11.11
CA ALA A 66 -8.51 7.04 -11.81
C ALA A 66 -7.12 7.53 -12.24
N GLY A 67 -7.02 8.03 -13.47
CA GLY A 67 -5.77 8.55 -14.00
C GLY A 67 -4.77 7.45 -14.33
N THR A 68 -3.51 7.84 -14.42
CA THR A 68 -2.42 6.94 -14.80
C THR A 68 -1.41 6.79 -13.67
N VAL A 69 -1.00 5.55 -13.39
CA VAL A 69 0.13 5.27 -12.51
C VAL A 69 1.30 4.89 -13.41
N ASP A 70 2.32 5.75 -13.47
CA ASP A 70 3.53 5.52 -14.25
C ASP A 70 4.70 5.25 -13.31
N VAL A 71 5.19 4.01 -13.31
CA VAL A 71 6.33 3.60 -12.47
C VAL A 71 7.62 3.48 -13.24
N SER A 72 7.62 3.81 -14.54
CA SER A 72 8.77 3.56 -15.43
C SER A 72 10.05 4.28 -15.01
N GLY A 73 9.94 5.44 -14.37
CA GLY A 73 11.10 6.22 -13.94
C GLY A 73 11.64 5.84 -12.57
N TYR A 74 11.14 4.78 -11.94
CA TYR A 74 11.47 4.44 -10.57
C TYR A 74 12.08 3.04 -10.47
N ASP A 75 13.09 2.90 -9.60
CA ASP A 75 13.73 1.61 -9.32
C ASP A 75 13.18 0.96 -8.06
N ARG A 76 12.78 1.78 -7.08
CA ARG A 76 12.23 1.32 -5.79
C ARG A 76 10.84 1.91 -5.59
N ILE A 77 9.91 1.04 -5.24
CA ILE A 77 8.51 1.43 -5.01
C ILE A 77 8.09 0.93 -3.64
N TYR A 78 7.78 1.88 -2.75
CA TYR A 78 7.12 1.58 -1.49
C TYR A 78 5.63 1.51 -1.77
N LEU A 79 5.03 0.36 -1.54
CA LEU A 79 3.60 0.13 -1.85
C LEU A 79 2.82 -0.03 -0.56
N GLY A 80 1.89 0.89 -0.31
CA GLY A 80 1.13 0.95 0.93
C GLY A 80 -0.37 0.81 0.79
N TYR A 81 -1.01 0.16 1.78
CA TYR A 81 -2.44 -0.09 1.78
C TYR A 81 -2.94 -0.43 3.19
N PRO A 82 -4.24 -0.24 3.46
CA PRO A 82 -4.86 -0.77 4.66
C PRO A 82 -5.21 -2.24 4.48
N MET A 83 -5.33 -2.99 5.58
CA MET A 83 -5.85 -4.36 5.52
C MET A 83 -7.37 -4.34 5.48
N TRP A 84 -7.95 -5.03 4.52
CA TRP A 84 -9.39 -5.23 4.36
C TRP A 84 -9.69 -6.72 4.27
N TRP A 85 -10.46 -7.24 5.24
CA TRP A 85 -10.80 -8.66 5.28
C TRP A 85 -9.58 -9.57 5.22
N PHE A 86 -8.57 -9.23 6.03
CA PHE A 86 -7.33 -9.98 6.21
C PHE A 86 -6.47 -10.09 4.95
N THR A 87 -6.69 -9.19 3.99
CA THR A 87 -5.87 -9.09 2.78
C THR A 87 -5.79 -7.61 2.35
N PHE A 88 -5.13 -7.33 1.24
CA PHE A 88 -5.13 -5.96 0.73
C PHE A 88 -6.39 -5.67 -0.08
N PRO A 89 -6.77 -4.38 -0.22
CA PRO A 89 -7.94 -4.01 -1.03
C PRO A 89 -7.78 -4.47 -2.47
N MET A 90 -8.89 -4.80 -3.12
CA MET A 90 -8.85 -5.36 -4.48
C MET A 90 -8.25 -4.40 -5.51
N ILE A 91 -8.26 -3.08 -5.24
CA ILE A 91 -7.60 -2.11 -6.12
C ILE A 91 -6.09 -2.34 -6.22
N ILE A 92 -5.48 -2.97 -5.21
CA ILE A 92 -4.06 -3.32 -5.27
C ILE A 92 -3.81 -4.41 -6.32
N TYR A 93 -4.74 -5.37 -6.49
CA TYR A 93 -4.67 -6.31 -7.61
C TYR A 93 -4.72 -5.57 -8.94
N THR A 94 -5.64 -4.61 -9.06
CA THR A 94 -5.73 -3.78 -10.27
C THR A 94 -4.38 -3.12 -10.57
N LEU A 95 -3.75 -2.52 -9.57
CA LEU A 95 -2.45 -1.89 -9.74
C LEU A 95 -1.39 -2.89 -10.19
N LEU A 96 -1.24 -4.00 -9.46
CA LEU A 96 -0.18 -4.98 -9.73
C LEU A 96 -0.33 -5.62 -11.11
N GLU A 97 -1.56 -5.74 -11.60
CA GLU A 97 -1.84 -6.29 -12.93
C GLU A 97 -1.68 -5.27 -14.06
N SER A 98 -1.64 -3.98 -13.74
CA SER A 98 -1.66 -2.91 -14.74
C SER A 98 -0.30 -2.22 -14.97
N VAL A 99 0.69 -2.41 -14.09
CA VAL A 99 1.99 -1.76 -14.20
C VAL A 99 3.09 -2.81 -14.42
N ASP A 100 4.16 -2.40 -15.12
CA ASP A 100 5.32 -3.26 -15.34
C ASP A 100 6.30 -3.08 -14.18
N LEU A 101 6.45 -4.14 -13.38
CA LEU A 101 7.30 -4.15 -12.20
C LEU A 101 8.60 -4.94 -12.39
N LYS A 102 8.87 -5.39 -13.61
CA LYS A 102 10.05 -6.20 -13.91
C LYS A 102 11.33 -5.46 -13.56
N GLY A 103 12.19 -6.12 -12.80
CA GLY A 103 13.48 -5.58 -12.40
C GLY A 103 13.43 -4.52 -11.32
N LYS A 104 12.24 -4.21 -10.80
CA LYS A 104 12.09 -3.21 -9.75
C LYS A 104 12.11 -3.85 -8.37
N THR A 105 12.37 -3.02 -7.36
CA THR A 105 12.29 -3.42 -5.95
C THR A 105 10.99 -2.88 -5.37
N ILE A 106 10.17 -3.75 -4.80
CA ILE A 106 8.92 -3.39 -4.13
C ILE A 106 9.11 -3.56 -2.63
N ILE A 107 8.75 -2.53 -1.88
CA ILE A 107 8.87 -2.52 -0.44
C ILE A 107 7.49 -2.24 0.14
N PRO A 108 6.74 -3.27 0.55
CA PRO A 108 5.36 -3.08 1.00
C PRO A 108 5.28 -2.53 2.42
N PHE A 109 4.21 -1.79 2.69
CA PHE A 109 3.85 -1.41 4.05
C PHE A 109 2.32 -1.41 4.14
N ASN A 110 1.80 -1.66 5.33
CA ASN A 110 0.35 -1.69 5.50
C ASN A 110 -0.05 -1.26 6.90
N THR A 111 -1.29 -0.80 7.02
CA THR A 111 -1.91 -0.54 8.32
C THR A 111 -2.88 -1.67 8.65
N HIS A 112 -3.01 -2.00 9.95
CA HIS A 112 -3.84 -3.10 10.39
C HIS A 112 -4.37 -2.87 11.81
N MET A 113 -5.31 -3.71 12.21
CA MET A 113 -5.89 -3.71 13.56
C MET A 113 -5.65 -5.06 14.24
N GLY A 114 -4.39 -5.54 14.21
CA GLY A 114 -3.98 -6.78 14.86
C GLY A 114 -3.68 -7.94 13.92
N SER A 115 -3.92 -7.79 12.61
CA SER A 115 -3.70 -8.87 11.64
C SER A 115 -2.27 -8.91 11.07
N GLY A 116 -1.44 -7.90 11.35
CA GLY A 116 -0.13 -7.78 10.71
C GLY A 116 -0.27 -7.59 9.21
N ASP A 117 0.58 -8.24 8.44
CA ASP A 117 0.49 -8.17 6.97
C ASP A 117 -0.50 -9.19 6.38
N GLY A 118 -1.00 -10.12 7.17
CA GLY A 118 -1.99 -11.11 6.74
C GLY A 118 -1.55 -11.98 5.57
N GLY A 119 -0.25 -12.13 5.33
CA GLY A 119 0.28 -12.87 4.18
C GLY A 119 0.31 -12.07 2.89
N THR A 120 -0.01 -10.78 2.92
CA THR A 120 -0.08 -9.96 1.71
C THR A 120 1.28 -9.74 1.06
N TYR A 121 2.36 -9.71 1.84
CA TYR A 121 3.70 -9.52 1.27
C TYR A 121 4.09 -10.72 0.39
N GLU A 122 3.74 -11.93 0.81
CA GLU A 122 3.96 -13.12 -0.01
C GLU A 122 3.07 -13.10 -1.25
N THR A 123 1.84 -12.63 -1.12
CA THR A 123 0.93 -12.48 -2.27
C THR A 123 1.53 -11.52 -3.31
N ILE A 124 2.13 -10.41 -2.86
CA ILE A 124 2.80 -9.47 -3.77
C ILE A 124 3.94 -10.17 -4.52
N ARG A 125 4.74 -11.01 -3.82
CA ARG A 125 5.82 -11.78 -4.46
C ARG A 125 5.27 -12.69 -5.55
N GLN A 126 4.15 -13.35 -5.29
CA GLN A 126 3.51 -14.24 -6.26
C GLN A 126 2.98 -13.48 -7.47
N LEU A 127 2.41 -12.29 -7.26
CA LEU A 127 1.82 -11.48 -8.33
C LEU A 127 2.86 -10.70 -9.13
N ALA A 128 4.04 -10.44 -8.57
CA ALA A 128 5.12 -9.72 -9.23
C ALA A 128 6.42 -10.55 -9.19
N PRO A 129 6.45 -11.71 -9.85
CA PRO A 129 7.59 -12.63 -9.72
C PRO A 129 8.89 -12.10 -10.34
N GLU A 130 8.82 -11.10 -11.20
CA GLU A 130 10.00 -10.50 -11.82
C GLU A 130 10.54 -9.30 -11.04
N ALA A 131 9.89 -8.93 -9.94
CA ALA A 131 10.35 -7.89 -9.02
C ALA A 131 11.03 -8.50 -7.81
N THR A 132 11.85 -7.70 -7.13
CA THR A 132 12.40 -8.07 -5.82
C THR A 132 11.52 -7.46 -4.75
N VAL A 133 10.96 -8.27 -3.86
CA VAL A 133 10.10 -7.78 -2.78
C VAL A 133 10.85 -7.88 -1.46
N LEU A 134 11.14 -6.74 -0.85
CA LEU A 134 11.86 -6.68 0.41
C LEU A 134 10.90 -6.85 1.60
N GLU A 135 11.48 -6.93 2.79
CA GLU A 135 10.68 -7.05 4.01
C GLU A 135 9.84 -5.80 4.22
N GLY A 136 8.54 -5.99 4.42
CA GLY A 136 7.60 -4.90 4.59
C GLY A 136 7.46 -4.42 6.02
N LEU A 137 6.68 -3.36 6.20
CA LEU A 137 6.39 -2.76 7.51
C LEU A 137 4.89 -2.82 7.80
N PRO A 138 4.43 -3.73 8.66
CA PRO A 138 3.07 -3.67 9.16
C PRO A 138 2.99 -2.67 10.32
N VAL A 139 2.00 -1.77 10.28
CA VAL A 139 1.82 -0.72 11.29
C VAL A 139 0.42 -0.82 11.87
N GLU A 140 0.32 -0.96 13.20
CA GLU A 140 -0.96 -0.87 13.89
C GLU A 140 -1.63 0.48 13.58
N MET A 141 -2.95 0.47 13.38
CA MET A 141 -3.71 1.65 13.01
C MET A 141 -3.52 2.80 14.01
N SER A 142 -3.44 2.48 15.32
CA SER A 142 -3.19 3.48 16.34
C SER A 142 -1.82 4.16 16.21
N ASP A 143 -0.80 3.40 15.83
CA ASP A 143 0.54 3.94 15.60
C ASP A 143 0.59 4.74 14.30
N ALA A 144 -0.12 4.29 13.27
CA ALA A 144 -0.22 5.00 12.00
C ALA A 144 -0.86 6.38 12.19
N GLU A 145 -1.88 6.48 13.05
CA GLU A 145 -2.54 7.75 13.35
C GLU A 145 -1.60 8.75 14.02
N ARG A 146 -0.53 8.28 14.68
CA ARG A 146 0.52 9.10 15.27
C ARG A 146 1.68 9.35 14.33
N GLY A 147 1.63 8.86 13.08
CA GLY A 147 2.66 9.05 12.05
C GLY A 147 3.73 7.98 11.99
N ALA A 148 3.83 7.09 12.97
CA ALA A 148 4.76 5.94 13.00
C ALA A 148 6.24 6.31 12.72
N GLU A 149 6.67 7.50 13.13
CA GLU A 149 8.00 8.04 12.79
C GLU A 149 9.14 7.10 13.16
N ASP A 150 9.15 6.61 14.40
CA ASP A 150 10.25 5.77 14.90
C ASP A 150 10.27 4.40 14.23
N ALA A 151 9.08 3.80 14.03
CA ALA A 151 8.96 2.51 13.35
C ALA A 151 9.42 2.60 11.90
N VAL A 152 9.05 3.66 11.21
CA VAL A 152 9.50 3.91 9.83
C VAL A 152 11.01 4.08 9.79
N ALA A 153 11.58 4.88 10.69
CA ALA A 153 13.03 5.12 10.73
C ALA A 153 13.82 3.82 10.96
N ALA A 154 13.38 2.99 11.91
CA ALA A 154 14.04 1.72 12.20
C ALA A 154 13.95 0.75 11.02
N TRP A 155 12.80 0.67 10.40
CA TRP A 155 12.59 -0.18 9.24
C TRP A 155 13.45 0.25 8.05
N LEU A 156 13.47 1.54 7.74
CA LEU A 156 14.30 2.05 6.64
C LEU A 156 15.77 1.74 6.86
N ARG A 157 16.28 1.86 8.10
CA ARG A 157 17.65 1.49 8.41
C ARG A 157 17.91 0.01 8.14
N SER A 158 16.94 -0.87 8.41
CA SER A 158 17.09 -2.29 8.16
C SER A 158 17.14 -2.65 6.68
N LEU A 159 16.50 -1.83 5.83
CA LEU A 159 16.47 -2.07 4.40
C LEU A 159 17.76 -1.69 3.68
N ASP A 160 18.53 -0.78 4.24
CA ASP A 160 19.75 -0.25 3.63
C ASP A 160 20.99 -1.16 3.85
N ARG A 161 20.77 -2.42 4.22
CA ARG A 161 21.83 -3.37 4.54
C ARG A 161 21.94 -4.52 3.56
#